data_54996a0c88b7ffb6a5444ec73f25ea38
#
_entry.id   54996a0c88b7ffb6a5444ec73f25ea38
#
_cell.length_a   1.000
_cell.length_b   1.000
_cell.length_c   1.000
_cell.angle_alpha   90.00
_cell.angle_beta   90.00
_cell.angle_gamma   90.00
#
_symmetry.space_group_name_H-M   'P 1'
#
loop_
_entity.id
_entity.type
_entity.pdbx_description
1 polymer ?
#
loop_
_entity_poly.entity_id
_entity_poly.type
_entity_poly.pdbx_seq_one_letter_code
_entity_poly.pdbx_strand_id
1 'polypeptide(L)'
;ISKGLVGSEMCIRDREEGINEAGAMSSWIAAGTSYTNHDIEMIPIYLFYSMFGFQRTGDFAWAAGDSQARGFLIGATAGRTTLAGEGLQHQDGHSHLLASTIPNCISYDPTFHYELAVIFREGLKRMHENNENIFYYITTMNENYSHPEMPKGCEDGILKGMYRIKDFSKYKKNKIQLLGSGAILREMISAAEILQNDYEIDSEIWSVTSFN
;
A
#
# COMPACT_ATOMS: atom_id res chain seq x y z
N ILE A 1 17.21 -0.23 22.36
CA ILE A 1 17.74 1.07 21.88
C ILE A 1 18.46 0.78 20.56
N SER A 2 17.79 0.95 19.43
CA SER A 2 18.44 0.82 18.13
C SER A 2 19.32 2.06 17.94
N LYS A 3 20.61 1.84 17.70
CA LYS A 3 21.50 2.92 17.28
C LYS A 3 21.12 3.25 15.83
N GLY A 4 20.45 4.38 15.63
CA GLY A 4 20.13 4.87 14.29
C GLY A 4 21.39 4.95 13.42
N LEU A 5 21.27 4.51 12.19
CA LEU A 5 22.30 4.68 11.17
C LEU A 5 22.47 6.18 10.90
N VAL A 6 23.53 6.76 11.39
CA VAL A 6 23.90 8.16 11.11
C VAL A 6 24.66 8.18 9.79
N GLY A 7 23.95 8.41 8.70
CA GLY A 7 24.59 8.87 7.46
C GLY A 7 24.88 10.37 7.55
N SER A 8 25.95 10.84 6.99
CA SER A 8 26.44 12.22 7.16
C SER A 8 25.54 13.31 6.54
N GLU A 9 24.49 12.96 5.82
CA GLU A 9 23.60 13.92 5.14
C GLU A 9 22.10 13.57 5.16
N MET A 10 21.71 12.39 5.59
CA MET A 10 20.29 12.03 5.79
C MET A 10 20.07 11.52 7.20
N CYS A 11 19.30 12.23 7.98
CA CYS A 11 18.88 11.77 9.30
C CYS A 11 17.59 10.96 9.18
N ILE A 12 17.72 9.63 9.14
CA ILE A 12 16.59 8.75 9.45
C ILE A 12 16.50 8.67 10.97
N ARG A 13 15.35 9.05 11.51
CA ARG A 13 15.08 9.00 12.95
C ARG A 13 13.82 8.20 13.19
N ASP A 14 13.95 7.20 14.05
CA ASP A 14 12.81 6.48 14.56
C ASP A 14 12.33 7.13 15.86
N ARG A 15 11.02 7.33 15.96
CA ARG A 15 10.37 7.73 17.20
C ARG A 15 9.50 6.58 17.67
N GLU A 16 9.75 6.12 18.87
CA GLU A 16 8.99 5.06 19.49
C GLU A 16 7.85 5.67 20.35
N GLU A 17 6.61 5.42 19.94
CA GLU A 17 5.40 5.96 20.59
C GLU A 17 4.72 4.92 21.47
N GLY A 18 5.26 3.69 21.56
CA GLY A 18 4.57 2.57 22.18
C GLY A 18 3.30 2.19 21.41
N ILE A 19 2.37 1.49 22.06
CA ILE A 19 1.07 1.14 21.47
C ILE A 19 0.10 2.31 21.70
N ASN A 20 0.29 3.38 20.97
CA ASN A 20 -0.50 4.61 21.05
C ASN A 20 -0.70 5.20 19.64
N GLU A 21 -1.70 4.74 18.95
CA GLU A 21 -1.99 5.15 17.57
C GLU A 21 -2.29 6.66 17.48
N ALA A 22 -2.96 7.23 18.47
CA ALA A 22 -3.26 8.67 18.48
C ALA A 22 -2.00 9.51 18.63
N GLY A 23 -1.07 9.15 19.52
CA GLY A 23 0.22 9.81 19.68
C GLY A 23 1.10 9.69 18.44
N ALA A 24 1.18 8.49 17.87
CA ALA A 24 1.94 8.24 16.65
C ALA A 24 1.39 9.05 15.46
N MET A 25 0.07 9.09 15.28
CA MET A 25 -0.56 9.86 14.21
C MET A 25 -0.38 11.36 14.41
N SER A 26 -0.45 11.86 15.65
CA SER A 26 -0.15 13.26 15.96
C SER A 26 1.29 13.63 15.60
N SER A 27 2.25 12.77 15.93
CA SER A 27 3.66 12.97 15.56
C SER A 27 3.87 12.94 14.05
N TRP A 28 3.16 12.04 13.36
CA TRP A 28 3.19 11.94 11.90
C TRP A 28 2.64 13.22 11.25
N ILE A 29 1.51 13.75 11.73
CA ILE A 29 0.94 15.02 11.25
C ILE A 29 1.92 16.18 11.48
N ALA A 30 2.50 16.27 12.67
CA ALA A 30 3.46 17.33 12.99
C ALA A 30 4.68 17.29 12.04
N ALA A 31 5.21 16.11 11.74
CA ALA A 31 6.29 15.95 10.77
C ALA A 31 5.82 16.23 9.32
N GLY A 32 4.63 15.75 8.95
CA GLY A 32 4.07 15.92 7.60
C GLY A 32 3.68 17.37 7.26
N THR A 33 3.52 18.22 8.28
CA THR A 33 3.24 19.66 8.12
C THR A 33 4.44 20.56 8.42
N SER A 34 5.60 20.00 8.72
CA SER A 34 6.81 20.76 9.10
C SER A 34 7.30 21.70 7.99
N TYR A 35 7.04 21.35 6.72
CA TYR A 35 7.40 22.17 5.57
C TYR A 35 6.72 23.58 5.61
N THR A 36 5.49 23.66 6.14
CA THR A 36 4.78 24.95 6.26
C THR A 36 5.08 25.67 7.58
N ASN A 37 5.26 24.92 8.66
CA ASN A 37 5.39 25.50 10.01
C ASN A 37 6.83 25.88 10.36
N HIS A 38 7.81 25.21 9.78
CA HIS A 38 9.21 25.35 10.15
C HIS A 38 10.16 25.49 8.96
N ASP A 39 9.64 25.52 7.74
CA ASP A 39 10.45 25.51 6.50
C ASP A 39 11.44 24.33 6.45
N ILE A 40 11.03 23.19 7.04
CA ILE A 40 11.81 21.94 7.08
C ILE A 40 10.97 20.84 6.46
N GLU A 41 11.44 20.28 5.38
CA GLU A 41 10.77 19.16 4.72
C GLU A 41 11.08 17.83 5.42
N MET A 42 10.06 17.13 5.85
CA MET A 42 10.15 15.81 6.44
C MET A 42 9.28 14.83 5.65
N ILE A 43 9.71 13.56 5.64
CA ILE A 43 8.98 12.45 5.00
C ILE A 43 8.57 11.47 6.09
N PRO A 44 7.47 11.70 6.80
CA PRO A 44 7.05 10.77 7.85
C PRO A 44 6.46 9.49 7.25
N ILE A 45 6.85 8.37 7.86
CA ILE A 45 6.31 7.05 7.58
C ILE A 45 5.79 6.48 8.89
N TYR A 46 4.50 6.14 8.94
CA TYR A 46 3.90 5.53 10.11
C TYR A 46 3.35 4.15 9.75
N LEU A 47 3.83 3.12 10.46
CA LEU A 47 3.39 1.74 10.32
C LEU A 47 2.42 1.37 11.44
N PHE A 48 1.28 0.79 11.07
CA PHE A 48 0.28 0.27 12.00
C PHE A 48 -0.37 -1.00 11.43
N TYR A 49 -1.08 -1.72 12.27
CA TYR A 49 -1.94 -2.80 11.79
C TYR A 49 -3.06 -2.23 10.93
N SER A 50 -3.16 -2.66 9.68
CA SER A 50 -4.15 -2.14 8.72
C SER A 50 -5.58 -2.21 9.24
N MET A 51 -5.93 -3.29 9.95
CA MET A 51 -7.24 -3.46 10.56
C MET A 51 -7.59 -2.37 11.57
N PHE A 52 -6.62 -1.90 12.35
CA PHE A 52 -6.89 -0.98 13.46
C PHE A 52 -6.62 0.48 13.14
N GLY A 53 -5.75 0.77 12.18
CA GLY A 53 -5.28 2.12 11.89
C GLY A 53 -6.42 3.13 11.76
N PHE A 54 -7.15 3.10 10.66
CA PHE A 54 -8.26 4.05 10.43
C PHE A 54 -9.40 3.94 11.44
N GLN A 55 -9.64 2.77 12.02
CA GLN A 55 -10.65 2.61 13.06
C GLN A 55 -10.33 3.40 14.34
N ARG A 56 -9.04 3.54 14.64
CA ARG A 56 -8.58 4.23 15.87
C ARG A 56 -8.12 5.65 15.62
N THR A 57 -7.72 5.97 14.39
CA THR A 57 -7.14 7.27 14.03
C THR A 57 -7.82 7.93 12.84
N GLY A 58 -9.06 7.55 12.52
CA GLY A 58 -9.78 8.11 11.38
C GLY A 58 -9.90 9.64 11.42
N ASP A 59 -10.26 10.19 12.58
CA ASP A 59 -10.36 11.64 12.78
C ASP A 59 -9.00 12.33 12.57
N PHE A 60 -7.91 11.71 13.01
CA PHE A 60 -6.56 12.23 12.76
C PHE A 60 -6.18 12.15 11.28
N ALA A 61 -6.63 11.13 10.56
CA ALA A 61 -6.39 11.03 9.13
C ALA A 61 -7.15 12.12 8.35
N TRP A 62 -8.38 12.46 8.77
CA TRP A 62 -9.11 13.61 8.27
C TRP A 62 -8.40 14.92 8.60
N ALA A 63 -7.94 15.08 9.83
CA ALA A 63 -7.17 16.27 10.25
C ALA A 63 -5.85 16.38 9.47
N ALA A 64 -5.20 15.27 9.16
CA ALA A 64 -4.02 15.23 8.31
C ALA A 64 -4.31 15.73 6.89
N GLY A 65 -5.42 15.28 6.32
CA GLY A 65 -5.89 15.75 5.02
C GLY A 65 -6.19 17.24 5.00
N ASP A 66 -6.90 17.72 6.00
CA ASP A 66 -7.29 19.13 6.16
C ASP A 66 -6.10 20.04 6.38
N SER A 67 -5.12 19.60 7.17
CA SER A 67 -3.87 20.33 7.42
C SER A 67 -2.83 20.17 6.30
N GLN A 68 -3.15 19.44 5.22
CA GLN A 68 -2.28 19.21 4.07
C GLN A 68 -0.96 18.49 4.45
N ALA A 69 -1.01 17.59 5.41
CA ALA A 69 0.13 16.79 5.81
C ALA A 69 0.58 15.87 4.65
N ARG A 70 1.90 15.73 4.48
CA ARG A 70 2.53 14.91 3.45
C ARG A 70 3.27 13.74 4.10
N GLY A 71 3.14 12.54 3.57
CA GLY A 71 3.82 11.36 4.09
C GLY A 71 3.11 10.06 3.74
N PHE A 72 3.57 8.97 4.36
CA PHE A 72 3.07 7.64 4.10
C PHE A 72 2.50 7.01 5.37
N LEU A 73 1.30 6.48 5.26
CA LEU A 73 0.67 5.58 6.23
C LEU A 73 0.77 4.16 5.69
N ILE A 74 1.37 3.26 6.44
CA ILE A 74 1.55 1.87 6.03
C ILE A 74 0.69 0.97 6.90
N GLY A 75 -0.35 0.41 6.29
CA GLY A 75 -1.17 -0.63 6.89
C GLY A 75 -0.51 -1.99 6.80
N ALA A 76 0.31 -2.34 7.78
CA ALA A 76 0.99 -3.63 7.83
C ALA A 76 0.04 -4.77 8.18
N THR A 77 0.43 -6.01 7.82
CA THR A 77 -0.35 -7.23 8.10
C THR A 77 -1.75 -7.25 7.45
N ALA A 78 -1.87 -6.69 6.23
CA ALA A 78 -3.16 -6.59 5.53
C ALA A 78 -3.67 -7.91 4.92
N GLY A 79 -2.87 -8.96 4.94
CA GLY A 79 -3.20 -10.23 4.28
C GLY A 79 -4.22 -11.06 5.05
N ARG A 80 -5.45 -11.19 4.57
CA ARG A 80 -6.47 -12.05 5.18
C ARG A 80 -6.07 -13.52 5.23
N THR A 81 -5.46 -14.03 4.17
CA THR A 81 -5.06 -15.43 4.04
C THR A 81 -3.92 -15.81 4.98
N THR A 82 -3.10 -14.86 5.36
CA THR A 82 -1.91 -15.06 6.19
C THR A 82 -2.16 -14.88 7.69
N LEU A 83 -3.34 -14.41 8.05
CA LEU A 83 -3.73 -14.08 9.44
C LEU A 83 -4.81 -15.01 10.01
N ALA A 84 -5.02 -16.17 9.40
CA ALA A 84 -6.08 -17.10 9.81
C ALA A 84 -5.96 -17.56 11.27
N GLY A 85 -4.74 -17.64 11.81
CA GLY A 85 -4.49 -18.01 13.21
C GLY A 85 -4.70 -16.88 14.23
N GLU A 86 -4.78 -15.64 13.79
CA GLU A 86 -4.88 -14.47 14.67
C GLU A 86 -6.33 -14.04 14.95
N GLY A 87 -7.29 -14.67 14.29
CA GLY A 87 -8.71 -14.38 14.43
C GLY A 87 -9.19 -13.21 13.55
N LEU A 88 -10.52 -13.12 13.45
CA LEU A 88 -11.22 -12.19 12.55
C LEU A 88 -10.84 -10.71 12.77
N GLN A 89 -10.54 -10.35 13.99
CA GLN A 89 -10.18 -8.98 14.38
C GLN A 89 -8.89 -8.45 13.74
N HIS A 90 -8.04 -9.32 13.19
CA HIS A 90 -6.81 -8.93 12.49
C HIS A 90 -6.95 -8.99 10.97
N GLN A 91 -8.06 -9.50 10.46
CA GLN A 91 -8.29 -9.69 9.04
C GLN A 91 -8.88 -8.42 8.41
N ASP A 92 -8.01 -7.55 7.92
CA ASP A 92 -8.43 -6.34 7.22
C ASP A 92 -9.09 -6.63 5.86
N GLY A 93 -10.11 -5.89 5.55
CA GLY A 93 -10.80 -5.94 4.26
C GLY A 93 -11.58 -4.67 3.97
N HIS A 94 -11.41 -3.64 4.78
CA HIS A 94 -12.20 -2.42 4.71
C HIS A 94 -11.38 -1.13 4.92
N SER A 95 -10.09 -1.21 5.27
CA SER A 95 -9.27 -0.02 5.52
C SER A 95 -9.19 0.90 4.29
N HIS A 96 -9.13 0.34 3.08
CA HIS A 96 -9.17 1.12 1.85
C HIS A 96 -10.49 1.85 1.64
N LEU A 97 -11.63 1.30 2.09
CA LEU A 97 -12.91 1.99 2.05
C LEU A 97 -12.91 3.22 2.95
N LEU A 98 -12.28 3.11 4.13
CA LEU A 98 -12.12 4.25 5.04
C LEU A 98 -11.15 5.28 4.45
N ALA A 99 -10.02 4.86 3.91
CA ALA A 99 -9.06 5.73 3.25
C ALA A 99 -9.67 6.51 2.07
N SER A 100 -10.49 5.86 1.25
CA SER A 100 -11.13 6.46 0.08
C SER A 100 -12.15 7.55 0.41
N THR A 101 -12.58 7.66 1.67
CA THR A 101 -13.45 8.76 2.09
C THR A 101 -12.72 10.08 2.25
N ILE A 102 -11.38 10.06 2.38
CA ILE A 102 -10.56 11.25 2.57
C ILE A 102 -10.05 11.72 1.20
N PRO A 103 -10.45 12.92 0.73
CA PRO A 103 -10.28 13.33 -0.67
C PRO A 103 -8.84 13.38 -1.17
N ASN A 104 -7.88 13.65 -0.30
CA ASN A 104 -6.46 13.74 -0.63
C ASN A 104 -5.62 12.58 -0.07
N CYS A 105 -6.26 11.49 0.33
CA CYS A 105 -5.60 10.23 0.67
C CYS A 105 -5.56 9.33 -0.56
N ILE A 106 -4.37 9.05 -1.07
CA ILE A 106 -4.16 8.16 -2.21
C ILE A 106 -3.86 6.76 -1.69
N SER A 107 -4.73 5.79 -1.99
CA SER A 107 -4.60 4.46 -1.39
C SER A 107 -4.22 3.38 -2.39
N TYR A 108 -3.32 2.46 -1.96
CA TYR A 108 -2.82 1.35 -2.76
C TYR A 108 -2.75 0.06 -1.96
N ASP A 109 -3.05 -1.06 -2.62
CA ASP A 109 -2.94 -2.43 -2.09
C ASP A 109 -2.00 -3.28 -2.98
N PRO A 110 -0.68 -3.02 -2.97
CA PRO A 110 0.28 -3.73 -3.79
C PRO A 110 0.47 -5.18 -3.32
N THR A 111 0.74 -6.08 -4.26
CA THR A 111 1.10 -7.47 -4.00
C THR A 111 2.62 -7.66 -4.04
N PHE A 112 3.29 -7.06 -5.01
CA PHE A 112 4.71 -7.28 -5.25
C PHE A 112 5.57 -6.08 -4.84
N HIS A 113 6.82 -6.36 -4.45
CA HIS A 113 7.76 -5.32 -4.01
C HIS A 113 8.01 -4.23 -5.06
N TYR A 114 8.01 -4.60 -6.36
CA TYR A 114 8.20 -3.61 -7.42
C TYR A 114 7.01 -2.65 -7.55
N GLU A 115 5.78 -3.11 -7.29
CA GLU A 115 4.61 -2.24 -7.23
C GLU A 115 4.77 -1.22 -6.09
N LEU A 116 5.17 -1.70 -4.91
CA LEU A 116 5.44 -0.84 -3.75
C LEU A 116 6.52 0.20 -4.07
N ALA A 117 7.62 -0.22 -4.71
CA ALA A 117 8.72 0.68 -5.07
C ALA A 117 8.29 1.78 -6.06
N VAL A 118 7.48 1.42 -7.08
CA VAL A 118 6.92 2.38 -8.05
C VAL A 118 5.99 3.37 -7.36
N ILE A 119 5.10 2.90 -6.47
CA ILE A 119 4.14 3.73 -5.73
C ILE A 119 4.89 4.69 -4.79
N PHE A 120 5.87 4.20 -4.03
CA PHE A 120 6.68 5.05 -3.14
C PHE A 120 7.43 6.14 -3.90
N ARG A 121 8.10 5.78 -5.00
CA ARG A 121 8.81 6.73 -5.85
C ARG A 121 7.88 7.83 -6.37
N GLU A 122 6.70 7.45 -6.85
CA GLU A 122 5.72 8.43 -7.33
C GLU A 122 5.16 9.29 -6.19
N GLY A 123 4.92 8.69 -5.03
CA GLY A 123 4.49 9.43 -3.84
C GLY A 123 5.49 10.49 -3.41
N LEU A 124 6.77 10.14 -3.35
CA LEU A 124 7.84 11.09 -3.07
C LEU A 124 7.87 12.23 -4.08
N LYS A 125 7.80 11.90 -5.38
CA LYS A 125 7.76 12.89 -6.44
C LYS A 125 6.57 13.85 -6.31
N ARG A 126 5.37 13.31 -6.14
CA ARG A 126 4.15 14.12 -6.04
C ARG A 126 4.15 15.03 -4.81
N MET A 127 4.51 14.50 -3.66
CA MET A 127 4.49 15.26 -2.41
C MET A 127 5.64 16.27 -2.28
N HIS A 128 6.86 15.90 -2.70
CA HIS A 128 8.07 16.67 -2.38
C HIS A 128 8.68 17.40 -3.59
N GLU A 129 8.57 16.87 -4.81
CA GLU A 129 9.01 17.58 -6.00
C GLU A 129 7.90 18.48 -6.58
N ASN A 130 6.68 17.93 -6.70
CA ASN A 130 5.53 18.64 -7.27
C ASN A 130 4.74 19.46 -6.21
N ASN A 131 5.03 19.29 -4.93
CA ASN A 131 4.36 19.96 -3.84
C ASN A 131 2.84 19.74 -3.77
N GLU A 132 2.37 18.55 -4.17
CA GLU A 132 0.96 18.21 -4.08
C GLU A 132 0.55 17.98 -2.62
N ASN A 133 -0.63 18.49 -2.26
CA ASN A 133 -1.19 18.36 -0.90
C ASN A 133 -1.96 17.05 -0.76
N ILE A 134 -1.24 15.95 -0.79
CA ILE A 134 -1.74 14.57 -0.68
C ILE A 134 -0.89 13.79 0.31
N PHE A 135 -1.44 12.69 0.80
CA PHE A 135 -0.69 11.67 1.53
C PHE A 135 -1.09 10.28 1.04
N TYR A 136 -0.25 9.30 1.33
CA TYR A 136 -0.45 7.94 0.85
C TYR A 136 -0.87 7.01 1.98
N TYR A 137 -1.80 6.11 1.69
CA TYR A 137 -2.08 4.92 2.47
C TYR A 137 -1.76 3.68 1.65
N ILE A 138 -0.87 2.82 2.14
CA ILE A 138 -0.42 1.63 1.41
C ILE A 138 -0.51 0.44 2.34
N THR A 139 -1.21 -0.61 1.92
CA THR A 139 -1.24 -1.86 2.67
C THR A 139 -0.07 -2.76 2.31
N THR A 140 0.45 -3.47 3.29
CA THR A 140 1.54 -4.44 3.12
C THR A 140 1.24 -5.73 3.88
N MET A 141 1.76 -6.84 3.39
CA MET A 141 1.58 -8.17 3.98
C MET A 141 2.78 -8.56 4.84
N ASN A 142 2.56 -9.43 5.82
CA ASN A 142 3.58 -9.99 6.70
C ASN A 142 4.08 -11.37 6.26
N GLU A 143 3.70 -11.84 5.09
CA GLU A 143 4.10 -13.13 4.54
C GLU A 143 5.29 -12.99 3.58
N ASN A 144 6.25 -13.90 3.69
CA ASN A 144 7.35 -14.00 2.74
C ASN A 144 6.96 -14.90 1.57
N TYR A 145 7.07 -14.38 0.35
CA TYR A 145 6.83 -15.13 -0.89
C TYR A 145 7.74 -14.64 -2.01
N SER A 146 7.84 -15.43 -3.07
CA SER A 146 8.64 -15.09 -4.24
C SER A 146 8.01 -13.95 -5.02
N HIS A 147 8.83 -12.96 -5.35
CA HIS A 147 8.42 -11.82 -6.16
C HIS A 147 8.95 -12.00 -7.59
N PRO A 148 8.09 -11.97 -8.61
CA PRO A 148 8.52 -12.02 -10.01
C PRO A 148 9.24 -10.73 -10.41
N GLU A 149 9.94 -10.78 -11.54
CA GLU A 149 10.44 -9.56 -12.17
C GLU A 149 9.29 -8.66 -12.61
N MET A 150 9.52 -7.35 -12.55
CA MET A 150 8.54 -6.37 -12.98
C MET A 150 8.31 -6.48 -14.50
N PRO A 151 7.07 -6.61 -14.97
CA PRO A 151 6.78 -6.56 -16.40
C PRO A 151 7.19 -5.21 -17.00
N LYS A 152 7.76 -5.24 -18.21
CA LYS A 152 8.20 -4.01 -18.88
C LYS A 152 7.03 -3.08 -19.20
N GLY A 153 7.17 -1.81 -18.82
CA GLY A 153 6.21 -0.75 -19.16
C GLY A 153 4.89 -0.83 -18.36
N CYS A 154 4.90 -1.50 -17.19
CA CYS A 154 3.71 -1.59 -16.34
C CYS A 154 3.60 -0.46 -15.30
N GLU A 155 4.60 0.42 -15.17
CA GLU A 155 4.65 1.46 -14.16
C GLU A 155 3.40 2.36 -14.18
N ASP A 156 3.02 2.82 -15.36
CA ASP A 156 1.80 3.62 -15.53
C ASP A 156 0.54 2.89 -15.08
N GLY A 157 0.45 1.60 -15.39
CA GLY A 157 -0.68 0.77 -14.98
C GLY A 157 -0.72 0.55 -13.47
N ILE A 158 0.43 0.35 -12.83
CA ILE A 158 0.56 0.28 -11.37
C ILE A 158 0.02 1.56 -10.74
N LEU A 159 0.40 2.72 -11.25
CA LEU A 159 0.00 4.02 -10.72
C LEU A 159 -1.46 4.36 -11.00
N LYS A 160 -2.00 3.87 -12.13
CA LYS A 160 -3.43 4.03 -12.50
C LYS A 160 -4.35 3.02 -11.83
N GLY A 161 -3.81 2.14 -10.98
CA GLY A 161 -4.57 1.21 -10.15
C GLY A 161 -4.77 -0.19 -10.74
N MET A 162 -4.41 -0.45 -12.01
CA MET A 162 -4.55 -1.79 -12.58
C MET A 162 -3.62 -2.01 -13.77
N TYR A 163 -3.00 -3.20 -13.83
CA TYR A 163 -2.21 -3.62 -14.99
C TYR A 163 -2.25 -5.14 -15.16
N ARG A 164 -2.01 -5.60 -16.41
CA ARG A 164 -1.95 -7.03 -16.71
C ARG A 164 -0.59 -7.62 -16.36
N ILE A 165 -0.58 -8.66 -15.52
CA ILE A 165 0.65 -9.34 -15.12
C ILE A 165 1.00 -10.46 -16.10
N LYS A 166 0.03 -11.31 -16.42
CA LYS A 166 0.27 -12.55 -17.16
C LYS A 166 -0.91 -12.93 -18.03
N ASP A 167 -0.60 -13.56 -19.12
CA ASP A 167 -1.56 -14.11 -20.07
C ASP A 167 -1.35 -15.63 -20.17
N PHE A 168 -2.33 -16.41 -19.72
CA PHE A 168 -2.39 -17.86 -19.85
C PHE A 168 -3.22 -18.22 -21.08
N SER A 169 -2.67 -18.06 -22.26
CA SER A 169 -3.34 -18.35 -23.54
C SER A 169 -2.72 -19.59 -24.19
N LYS A 170 -3.25 -20.77 -23.89
CA LYS A 170 -2.81 -22.05 -24.44
C LYS A 170 -3.80 -22.61 -25.47
N TYR A 171 -5.07 -22.58 -25.14
CA TYR A 171 -6.13 -23.25 -25.91
C TYR A 171 -6.82 -22.36 -26.93
N LYS A 172 -6.69 -21.04 -26.79
CA LYS A 172 -7.30 -20.02 -27.67
C LYS A 172 -8.83 -20.15 -27.81
N LYS A 173 -9.46 -20.66 -26.78
CA LYS A 173 -10.90 -20.82 -26.68
C LYS A 173 -11.49 -19.75 -25.73
N ASN A 174 -12.41 -20.15 -24.87
CA ASN A 174 -12.98 -19.27 -23.86
C ASN A 174 -11.87 -18.68 -22.96
N LYS A 175 -11.82 -17.36 -22.86
CA LYS A 175 -10.83 -16.65 -22.06
C LYS A 175 -11.55 -15.80 -21.01
N ILE A 176 -11.09 -15.86 -19.78
CA ILE A 176 -11.61 -15.08 -18.65
C ILE A 176 -10.56 -14.11 -18.14
N GLN A 177 -11.03 -13.07 -17.48
CA GLN A 177 -10.16 -12.11 -16.79
C GLN A 177 -10.27 -12.34 -15.29
N LEU A 178 -9.13 -12.51 -14.64
CA LEU A 178 -9.01 -12.67 -13.20
C LEU A 178 -8.34 -11.43 -12.61
N LEU A 179 -9.04 -10.78 -11.71
CA LEU A 179 -8.57 -9.56 -11.04
C LEU A 179 -8.30 -9.88 -9.58
N GLY A 180 -7.13 -9.46 -9.09
CA GLY A 180 -6.76 -9.64 -7.69
C GLY A 180 -5.98 -8.44 -7.18
N SER A 181 -6.05 -8.23 -5.86
CA SER A 181 -5.37 -7.16 -5.14
C SER A 181 -4.68 -7.74 -3.91
N GLY A 182 -3.54 -7.20 -3.52
CA GLY A 182 -2.84 -7.59 -2.32
C GLY A 182 -2.64 -9.11 -2.20
N ALA A 183 -2.98 -9.69 -1.06
CA ALA A 183 -2.84 -11.13 -0.80
C ALA A 183 -3.64 -12.01 -1.78
N ILE A 184 -4.79 -11.54 -2.26
CA ILE A 184 -5.69 -12.32 -3.11
C ILE A 184 -5.15 -12.50 -4.53
N LEU A 185 -4.28 -11.61 -5.01
CA LEU A 185 -3.70 -11.77 -6.36
C LEU A 185 -2.94 -13.09 -6.52
N ARG A 186 -2.27 -13.56 -5.48
CA ARG A 186 -1.57 -14.85 -5.48
C ARG A 186 -2.52 -16.02 -5.67
N GLU A 187 -3.70 -15.95 -5.04
CA GLU A 187 -4.76 -16.95 -5.22
C GLU A 187 -5.33 -16.92 -6.64
N MET A 188 -5.41 -15.74 -7.26
CA MET A 188 -5.83 -15.63 -8.68
C MET A 188 -4.79 -16.24 -9.63
N ILE A 189 -3.50 -16.14 -9.33
CA ILE A 189 -2.45 -16.80 -10.10
C ILE A 189 -2.59 -18.34 -10.02
N SER A 190 -2.78 -18.86 -8.83
CA SER A 190 -3.00 -20.31 -8.63
C SER A 190 -4.29 -20.79 -9.30
N ALA A 191 -5.37 -20.02 -9.19
CA ALA A 191 -6.62 -20.31 -9.86
C ALA A 191 -6.49 -20.37 -11.39
N ALA A 192 -5.71 -19.46 -11.98
CA ALA A 192 -5.45 -19.47 -13.42
C ALA A 192 -4.72 -20.73 -13.88
N GLU A 193 -3.79 -21.25 -13.09
CA GLU A 193 -3.07 -22.50 -13.36
C GLU A 193 -4.02 -23.71 -13.31
N ILE A 194 -4.90 -23.77 -12.33
CA ILE A 194 -5.92 -24.82 -12.21
C ILE A 194 -6.89 -24.75 -13.40
N LEU A 195 -7.40 -23.58 -13.73
CA LEU A 195 -8.32 -23.38 -14.84
C LEU A 195 -7.70 -23.82 -16.18
N GLN A 196 -6.44 -23.52 -16.39
CA GLN A 196 -5.76 -23.92 -17.61
C GLN A 196 -5.48 -25.43 -17.66
N ASN A 197 -5.01 -26.04 -16.56
CA ASN A 197 -4.57 -27.43 -16.53
C ASN A 197 -5.73 -28.41 -16.47
N ASP A 198 -6.75 -28.12 -15.65
CA ASP A 198 -7.82 -29.06 -15.33
C ASP A 198 -9.10 -28.81 -16.15
N TYR A 199 -9.32 -27.56 -16.61
CA TYR A 199 -10.56 -27.16 -17.27
C TYR A 199 -10.37 -26.64 -18.70
N GLU A 200 -9.14 -26.57 -19.22
CA GLU A 200 -8.81 -26.01 -20.54
C GLU A 200 -9.35 -24.57 -20.77
N ILE A 201 -9.40 -23.78 -19.71
CA ILE A 201 -9.85 -22.39 -19.76
C ILE A 201 -8.64 -21.47 -19.75
N ASP A 202 -8.52 -20.62 -20.76
CA ASP A 202 -7.51 -19.56 -20.81
C ASP A 202 -7.88 -18.38 -19.92
N SER A 203 -6.88 -17.70 -19.36
CA SER A 203 -7.13 -16.56 -18.49
C SER A 203 -6.08 -15.45 -18.64
N GLU A 204 -6.49 -14.23 -18.35
CA GLU A 204 -5.59 -13.08 -18.15
C GLU A 204 -5.64 -12.69 -16.68
N ILE A 205 -4.46 -12.43 -16.10
CA ILE A 205 -4.36 -12.01 -14.71
C ILE A 205 -4.01 -10.53 -14.65
N TRP A 206 -4.80 -9.81 -13.89
CA TRP A 206 -4.66 -8.38 -13.64
C TRP A 206 -4.41 -8.12 -12.15
N SER A 207 -3.33 -7.36 -11.86
CA SER A 207 -3.12 -6.80 -10.54
C SER A 207 -3.92 -5.50 -10.42
N VAL A 208 -4.76 -5.43 -9.42
CA VAL A 208 -5.49 -4.23 -9.04
C VAL A 208 -4.76 -3.62 -7.84
N THR A 209 -3.97 -2.59 -8.10
CA THR A 209 -3.15 -1.94 -7.09
C THR A 209 -3.88 -0.82 -6.36
N SER A 210 -4.97 -0.29 -6.93
CA SER A 210 -5.80 0.74 -6.30
C SER A 210 -7.25 0.65 -6.77
N PHE A 211 -8.15 1.10 -5.90
CA PHE A 211 -9.60 1.20 -6.14
C PHE A 211 -10.09 2.67 -6.13
N ASN A 212 -9.19 3.61 -6.08
CA ASN A 212 -9.47 5.06 -6.09
C ASN A 212 -9.48 5.61 -7.50
#